data_7990eae1d56b6ede296e704fb080dab3
#
_entry.id   7990eae1d56b6ede296e704fb080dab3
#
_cell.length_a   1.000
_cell.length_b   1.000
_cell.length_c   1.000
_cell.angle_alpha   90.00
_cell.angle_beta   90.00
_cell.angle_gamma   90.00
#
_symmetry.space_group_name_H-M   'P 1'
#
loop_
_entity.id
_entity.type
_entity.pdbx_description
1 polymer ?
#
loop_
_entity_poly.entity_id
_entity_poly.type
_entity_poly.pdbx_seq_one_letter_code
_entity_poly.pdbx_strand_id
1 'polypeptide(L)'
;VAAPLDVPSEHPAASYVLHVNGVDRPVSDAWIGESLLYVLRERLGLAGAKDGCSQGECGACNVQVDGRLVASCLVPAATAAGSEVRTVEGLAVDGEPSDVQRALAACGAVQCGFCIPGMAMTVHDLLEGNHAPSELETRQALCGNLCRCSGYRGVLDAVADVVASREATAEAAATAQATTARTATAQDEPRVPHQAEPGAGGVQQQPHPHEGGAQ
;
A
#
# COMPACT_ATOMS: atom_id res chain seq x y z
N VAL A 1 -47.90 10.38 -38.53
CA VAL A 1 -46.81 10.24 -37.54
C VAL A 1 -45.53 10.32 -38.35
N ALA A 2 -44.78 11.43 -38.21
CA ALA A 2 -43.48 11.58 -38.89
C ALA A 2 -42.50 10.61 -38.28
N ALA A 3 -41.72 9.90 -39.12
CA ALA A 3 -40.62 9.07 -38.68
C ALA A 3 -39.60 9.93 -37.90
N PRO A 4 -38.95 9.40 -36.84
CA PRO A 4 -37.88 10.12 -36.17
C PRO A 4 -36.82 10.47 -37.18
N LEU A 5 -36.38 11.74 -37.20
CA LEU A 5 -35.22 12.15 -37.98
C LEU A 5 -34.02 11.40 -37.41
N ASP A 6 -33.42 10.55 -38.23
CA ASP A 6 -32.17 9.89 -37.95
C ASP A 6 -31.06 10.97 -38.08
N VAL A 7 -30.88 11.73 -37.00
CA VAL A 7 -29.80 12.69 -36.90
C VAL A 7 -28.56 11.89 -36.55
N PRO A 8 -27.56 11.81 -37.44
CA PRO A 8 -26.31 11.15 -37.10
C PRO A 8 -25.75 11.81 -35.82
N SER A 9 -25.33 11.02 -34.85
CA SER A 9 -24.65 11.57 -33.68
C SER A 9 -23.34 12.21 -34.15
N GLU A 10 -23.35 13.55 -34.28
CA GLU A 10 -22.19 14.30 -34.77
C GLU A 10 -21.03 14.35 -33.74
N HIS A 11 -21.13 13.58 -32.67
CA HIS A 11 -20.11 13.55 -31.62
C HIS A 11 -19.03 12.52 -31.98
N PRO A 12 -17.75 12.93 -32.09
CA PRO A 12 -16.66 11.99 -32.34
C PRO A 12 -16.59 10.96 -31.19
N ALA A 13 -16.80 9.70 -31.55
CA ALA A 13 -16.70 8.58 -30.63
C ALA A 13 -15.35 7.89 -30.79
N ALA A 14 -14.80 7.36 -29.70
CA ALA A 14 -13.56 6.61 -29.65
C ALA A 14 -13.75 5.32 -28.86
N SER A 15 -13.00 4.28 -29.27
CA SER A 15 -12.86 3.06 -28.49
C SER A 15 -11.40 2.91 -28.06
N TYR A 16 -11.18 2.61 -26.80
CA TYR A 16 -9.86 2.53 -26.18
C TYR A 16 -9.89 1.56 -25.01
N VAL A 17 -8.71 1.21 -24.50
CA VAL A 17 -8.55 0.41 -23.29
C VAL A 17 -7.97 1.28 -22.17
N LEU A 18 -8.57 1.25 -20.99
CA LEU A 18 -8.01 1.79 -19.76
C LEU A 18 -7.44 0.65 -18.95
N HIS A 19 -6.25 0.83 -18.38
CA HIS A 19 -5.71 -0.10 -17.40
C HIS A 19 -6.07 0.39 -16.00
N VAL A 20 -7.09 -0.23 -15.38
CA VAL A 20 -7.66 0.28 -14.12
C VAL A 20 -7.51 -0.77 -13.01
N ASN A 21 -6.80 -0.41 -11.94
CA ASN A 21 -6.53 -1.27 -10.81
C ASN A 21 -5.90 -2.61 -11.23
N GLY A 22 -4.93 -2.57 -12.15
CA GLY A 22 -4.23 -3.74 -12.65
C GLY A 22 -5.02 -4.58 -13.67
N VAL A 23 -6.18 -4.08 -14.18
CA VAL A 23 -7.04 -4.82 -15.11
C VAL A 23 -7.35 -3.98 -16.34
N ASP A 24 -7.19 -4.58 -17.51
CA ASP A 24 -7.60 -3.97 -18.80
C ASP A 24 -9.12 -3.86 -18.87
N ARG A 25 -9.62 -2.64 -19.10
CA ARG A 25 -11.03 -2.30 -19.18
C ARG A 25 -11.32 -1.69 -20.56
N PRO A 26 -11.92 -2.43 -21.49
CA PRO A 26 -12.31 -1.88 -22.78
C PRO A 26 -13.46 -0.88 -22.63
N VAL A 27 -13.32 0.27 -23.29
CA VAL A 27 -14.33 1.31 -23.40
C VAL A 27 -14.66 1.46 -24.86
N SER A 28 -15.91 1.18 -25.24
CA SER A 28 -16.35 1.20 -26.65
C SER A 28 -17.32 2.36 -26.88
N ASP A 29 -17.21 2.97 -28.04
CA ASP A 29 -18.12 4.01 -28.52
C ASP A 29 -18.37 5.13 -27.48
N ALA A 30 -17.27 5.60 -26.85
CA ALA A 30 -17.32 6.67 -25.88
C ALA A 30 -17.15 8.02 -26.59
N TRP A 31 -17.95 9.00 -26.22
CA TRP A 31 -17.70 10.35 -26.67
C TRP A 31 -16.34 10.84 -26.18
N ILE A 32 -15.55 11.40 -27.08
CA ILE A 32 -14.15 11.80 -26.81
C ILE A 32 -14.04 12.82 -25.65
N GLY A 33 -15.11 13.56 -25.37
CA GLY A 33 -15.17 14.53 -24.26
C GLY A 33 -15.65 13.95 -22.92
N GLU A 34 -15.93 12.65 -22.82
CA GLU A 34 -16.28 12.05 -21.53
C GLU A 34 -15.12 12.17 -20.55
N SER A 35 -15.43 12.61 -19.31
CA SER A 35 -14.42 12.65 -18.26
C SER A 35 -14.05 11.25 -17.79
N LEU A 36 -12.82 11.09 -17.28
CA LEU A 36 -12.38 9.84 -16.65
C LEU A 36 -13.32 9.45 -15.51
N LEU A 37 -13.79 10.42 -14.72
CA LEU A 37 -14.77 10.18 -13.66
C LEU A 37 -16.05 9.53 -14.20
N TYR A 38 -16.61 10.07 -15.30
CA TYR A 38 -17.81 9.53 -15.91
C TYR A 38 -17.60 8.08 -16.39
N VAL A 39 -16.50 7.83 -17.10
CA VAL A 39 -16.17 6.49 -17.60
C VAL A 39 -15.97 5.50 -16.47
N LEU A 40 -15.22 5.85 -15.43
CA LEU A 40 -15.02 4.99 -14.27
C LEU A 40 -16.35 4.60 -13.61
N ARG A 41 -17.23 5.58 -13.40
CA ARG A 41 -18.49 5.38 -12.69
C ARG A 41 -19.56 4.70 -13.54
N GLU A 42 -19.83 5.28 -14.70
CA GLU A 42 -21.05 4.96 -15.47
C GLU A 42 -20.82 3.83 -16.49
N ARG A 43 -19.58 3.69 -17.00
CA ARG A 43 -19.25 2.64 -17.96
C ARG A 43 -18.58 1.42 -17.32
N LEU A 44 -17.70 1.65 -16.33
CA LEU A 44 -16.94 0.58 -15.70
C LEU A 44 -17.50 0.13 -14.34
N GLY A 45 -18.50 0.83 -13.80
CA GLY A 45 -19.14 0.49 -12.53
C GLY A 45 -18.29 0.74 -11.28
N LEU A 46 -17.17 1.52 -11.41
CA LEU A 46 -16.30 1.88 -10.29
C LEU A 46 -16.82 3.17 -9.64
N ALA A 47 -17.79 3.04 -8.77
CA ALA A 47 -18.56 4.14 -8.21
C ALA A 47 -17.89 4.83 -7.00
N GLY A 48 -16.67 4.45 -6.61
CA GLY A 48 -15.95 5.00 -5.47
C GLY A 48 -15.66 6.50 -5.62
N ALA A 49 -14.98 6.91 -6.69
CA ALA A 49 -14.81 8.32 -7.00
C ALA A 49 -16.17 9.02 -7.18
N LYS A 50 -16.34 10.23 -6.64
CA LYS A 50 -17.61 10.94 -6.60
C LYS A 50 -17.58 12.24 -7.41
N ASP A 51 -18.70 12.57 -8.06
CA ASP A 51 -18.89 13.86 -8.68
C ASP A 51 -19.50 14.84 -7.67
N GLY A 52 -18.68 15.78 -7.17
CA GLY A 52 -19.12 16.78 -6.22
C GLY A 52 -19.15 18.20 -6.76
N CYS A 53 -18.23 18.55 -7.68
CA CYS A 53 -18.15 19.91 -8.22
C CYS A 53 -17.97 19.96 -9.74
N SER A 54 -17.55 18.87 -10.39
CA SER A 54 -17.21 18.78 -11.83
C SER A 54 -16.20 19.85 -12.30
N GLN A 55 -15.46 20.49 -11.38
CA GLN A 55 -14.57 21.63 -11.63
C GLN A 55 -13.15 21.42 -11.07
N GLY A 56 -12.84 20.22 -10.54
CA GLY A 56 -11.51 19.90 -10.02
C GLY A 56 -11.18 20.49 -8.64
N GLU A 57 -12.16 21.06 -7.90
CA GLU A 57 -11.90 21.80 -6.67
C GLU A 57 -12.16 21.00 -5.39
N CYS A 58 -13.12 20.07 -5.40
CA CYS A 58 -13.57 19.41 -4.17
C CYS A 58 -12.81 18.13 -3.80
N GLY A 59 -12.02 17.58 -4.71
CA GLY A 59 -11.20 16.38 -4.49
C GLY A 59 -11.99 15.06 -4.35
N ALA A 60 -13.32 15.06 -4.40
CA ALA A 60 -14.12 13.86 -4.22
C ALA A 60 -13.93 12.81 -5.35
N CYS A 61 -13.43 13.26 -6.49
CA CYS A 61 -13.15 12.45 -7.68
C CYS A 61 -11.66 12.08 -7.84
N ASN A 62 -10.82 12.34 -6.84
CA ASN A 62 -9.39 12.07 -6.94
C ASN A 62 -9.11 10.58 -7.21
N VAL A 63 -8.25 10.34 -8.21
CA VAL A 63 -7.67 9.05 -8.58
C VAL A 63 -6.19 9.26 -8.90
N GLN A 64 -5.41 8.19 -9.01
CA GLN A 64 -4.05 8.28 -9.55
C GLN A 64 -4.04 7.88 -11.03
N VAL A 65 -3.28 8.60 -11.83
CA VAL A 65 -2.96 8.27 -13.22
C VAL A 65 -1.43 8.29 -13.34
N ASP A 66 -0.84 7.16 -13.69
CA ASP A 66 0.62 6.96 -13.71
C ASP A 66 1.31 7.42 -12.42
N GLY A 67 0.71 7.07 -11.26
CA GLY A 67 1.22 7.42 -9.94
C GLY A 67 1.04 8.90 -9.54
N ARG A 68 0.28 9.70 -10.30
CA ARG A 68 -0.01 11.10 -9.97
C ARG A 68 -1.47 11.27 -9.57
N LEU A 69 -1.70 11.92 -8.46
CA LEU A 69 -3.04 12.28 -8.02
C LEU A 69 -3.66 13.33 -8.95
N VAL A 70 -4.83 13.04 -9.50
CA VAL A 70 -5.55 13.93 -10.43
C VAL A 70 -7.05 14.00 -10.10
N ALA A 71 -7.66 15.12 -10.41
CA ALA A 71 -9.12 15.25 -10.37
C ALA A 71 -9.74 14.63 -11.63
N SER A 72 -10.26 13.40 -11.53
CA SER A 72 -10.76 12.64 -12.68
C SER A 72 -11.93 13.30 -13.42
N CYS A 73 -12.64 14.23 -12.81
CA CYS A 73 -13.68 15.03 -13.47
C CYS A 73 -13.13 15.98 -14.54
N LEU A 74 -11.83 16.31 -14.51
CA LEU A 74 -11.17 17.20 -15.48
C LEU A 74 -10.35 16.46 -16.54
N VAL A 75 -10.09 15.16 -16.33
CA VAL A 75 -9.30 14.34 -17.27
C VAL A 75 -10.22 13.80 -18.34
N PRO A 76 -10.02 14.10 -19.64
CA PRO A 76 -10.72 13.40 -20.71
C PRO A 76 -10.30 11.92 -20.71
N ALA A 77 -11.25 11.00 -20.63
CA ALA A 77 -10.94 9.56 -20.44
C ALA A 77 -10.05 8.99 -21.55
N ALA A 78 -10.26 9.41 -22.79
CA ALA A 78 -9.47 8.97 -23.94
C ALA A 78 -7.98 9.33 -23.82
N THR A 79 -7.62 10.38 -23.06
CA THR A 79 -6.22 10.77 -22.85
C THR A 79 -5.50 9.89 -21.83
N ALA A 80 -6.25 9.14 -21.03
CA ALA A 80 -5.71 8.17 -20.08
C ALA A 80 -5.55 6.75 -20.69
N ALA A 81 -5.83 6.59 -21.99
CA ALA A 81 -5.60 5.33 -22.69
C ALA A 81 -4.12 4.93 -22.62
N GLY A 82 -3.84 3.72 -22.17
CA GLY A 82 -2.47 3.21 -21.99
C GLY A 82 -1.78 3.65 -20.71
N SER A 83 -2.43 4.47 -19.87
CA SER A 83 -1.95 4.83 -18.53
C SER A 83 -2.48 3.87 -17.47
N GLU A 84 -1.74 3.72 -16.37
CA GLU A 84 -2.20 3.02 -15.17
C GLU A 84 -3.12 3.95 -14.36
N VAL A 85 -4.38 3.55 -14.19
CA VAL A 85 -5.36 4.28 -13.39
C VAL A 85 -5.61 3.52 -12.10
N ARG A 86 -5.39 4.15 -10.95
CA ARG A 86 -5.69 3.58 -9.64
C ARG A 86 -6.82 4.36 -8.97
N THR A 87 -7.85 3.66 -8.56
CA THR A 87 -9.01 4.23 -7.87
C THR A 87 -9.05 3.75 -6.42
N VAL A 88 -9.95 4.29 -5.61
CA VAL A 88 -10.09 3.90 -4.20
C VAL A 88 -10.39 2.41 -4.04
N GLU A 89 -11.07 1.79 -5.00
CA GLU A 89 -11.32 0.34 -5.01
C GLU A 89 -10.01 -0.45 -5.16
N GLY A 90 -9.02 0.08 -5.87
CA GLY A 90 -7.70 -0.52 -6.04
C GLY A 90 -6.74 -0.31 -4.88
N LEU A 91 -7.14 0.37 -3.80
CA LEU A 91 -6.36 0.45 -2.57
C LEU A 91 -6.50 -0.82 -1.71
N ALA A 92 -7.58 -1.55 -1.87
CA ALA A 92 -7.78 -2.85 -1.21
C ALA A 92 -6.95 -3.94 -1.90
N VAL A 93 -6.39 -4.86 -1.12
CA VAL A 93 -5.64 -6.01 -1.62
C VAL A 93 -6.33 -7.29 -1.14
N ASP A 94 -6.64 -8.21 -2.05
CA ASP A 94 -7.32 -9.47 -1.74
C ASP A 94 -8.64 -9.31 -0.94
N GLY A 95 -9.35 -8.20 -1.17
CA GLY A 95 -10.58 -7.87 -0.46
C GLY A 95 -10.39 -7.21 0.90
N GLU A 96 -9.15 -7.11 1.40
CA GLU A 96 -8.84 -6.43 2.65
C GLU A 96 -8.58 -4.94 2.42
N PRO A 97 -9.25 -4.05 3.17
CA PRO A 97 -9.00 -2.62 3.09
C PRO A 97 -7.54 -2.26 3.37
N SER A 98 -7.02 -1.23 2.70
CA SER A 98 -5.68 -0.71 3.00
C SER A 98 -5.60 -0.16 4.44
N ASP A 99 -4.37 0.03 4.94
CA ASP A 99 -4.14 0.66 6.25
C ASP A 99 -4.78 2.05 6.34
N VAL A 100 -4.68 2.85 5.28
CA VAL A 100 -5.34 4.16 5.18
C VAL A 100 -6.86 4.04 5.29
N GLN A 101 -7.48 3.10 4.57
CA GLN A 101 -8.93 2.90 4.62
C GLN A 101 -9.39 2.47 6.01
N ARG A 102 -8.66 1.55 6.67
CA ARG A 102 -8.96 1.12 8.04
C ARG A 102 -8.82 2.25 9.05
N ALA A 103 -7.73 3.04 8.97
CA ALA A 103 -7.50 4.15 9.87
C ALA A 103 -8.58 5.24 9.74
N LEU A 104 -8.97 5.61 8.51
CA LEU A 104 -10.06 6.57 8.29
C LEU A 104 -11.38 6.12 8.92
N ALA A 105 -11.68 4.82 8.89
CA ALA A 105 -12.86 4.25 9.54
C ALA A 105 -12.71 4.25 11.07
N ALA A 106 -11.58 3.81 11.60
CA ALA A 106 -11.32 3.67 13.03
C ALA A 106 -11.26 5.01 13.77
N CYS A 107 -10.66 6.05 13.15
CA CYS A 107 -10.53 7.39 13.73
C CYS A 107 -11.78 8.27 13.56
N GLY A 108 -12.91 7.71 13.10
CA GLY A 108 -14.17 8.44 12.96
C GLY A 108 -14.14 9.53 11.87
N ALA A 109 -13.27 9.41 10.88
CA ALA A 109 -13.19 10.34 9.76
C ALA A 109 -14.44 10.29 8.86
N VAL A 110 -15.21 9.20 8.92
CA VAL A 110 -16.35 8.93 8.05
C VAL A 110 -17.65 9.36 8.71
N GLN A 111 -18.42 10.22 8.03
CA GLN A 111 -19.83 10.50 8.40
C GLN A 111 -20.74 10.16 7.21
N CYS A 112 -21.00 11.09 6.29
CA CYS A 112 -21.82 10.76 5.11
C CYS A 112 -21.07 9.89 4.07
N GLY A 113 -19.74 9.84 4.12
CA GLY A 113 -18.90 9.01 3.27
C GLY A 113 -18.58 9.59 1.89
N PHE A 114 -19.20 10.68 1.47
CA PHE A 114 -19.08 11.22 0.11
C PHE A 114 -17.64 11.65 -0.24
N CYS A 115 -16.94 12.32 0.66
CA CYS A 115 -15.56 12.80 0.44
C CYS A 115 -14.49 11.70 0.63
N ILE A 116 -14.85 10.61 1.32
CA ILE A 116 -13.87 9.61 1.78
C ILE A 116 -13.09 8.94 0.65
N PRO A 117 -13.66 8.56 -0.48
CA PRO A 117 -12.88 7.98 -1.57
C PRO A 117 -11.75 8.90 -2.05
N GLY A 118 -12.05 10.17 -2.26
CA GLY A 118 -11.05 11.15 -2.66
C GLY A 118 -10.02 11.43 -1.56
N MET A 119 -10.44 11.50 -0.29
CA MET A 119 -9.53 11.64 0.85
C MET A 119 -8.60 10.43 1.00
N ALA A 120 -9.12 9.22 0.84
CA ALA A 120 -8.31 8.01 0.90
C ALA A 120 -7.23 7.99 -0.18
N MET A 121 -7.57 8.39 -1.41
CA MET A 121 -6.60 8.53 -2.50
C MET A 121 -5.54 9.57 -2.19
N THR A 122 -5.94 10.74 -1.65
CA THR A 122 -5.02 11.82 -1.29
C THR A 122 -4.09 11.45 -0.14
N VAL A 123 -4.61 10.80 0.91
CA VAL A 123 -3.80 10.32 2.04
C VAL A 123 -2.84 9.22 1.59
N HIS A 124 -3.30 8.31 0.75
CA HIS A 124 -2.46 7.26 0.17
C HIS A 124 -1.29 7.88 -0.62
N ASP A 125 -1.58 8.80 -1.53
CA ASP A 125 -0.59 9.52 -2.33
C ASP A 125 0.43 10.28 -1.46
N LEU A 126 -0.04 11.00 -0.44
CA LEU A 126 0.81 11.68 0.53
C LEU A 126 1.79 10.71 1.21
N LEU A 127 1.28 9.57 1.71
CA LEU A 127 2.06 8.60 2.46
C LEU A 127 2.97 7.73 1.59
N GLU A 128 2.76 7.66 0.29
CA GLU A 128 3.71 7.09 -0.66
C GLU A 128 4.88 8.04 -0.96
N GLY A 129 4.61 9.34 -1.01
CA GLY A 129 5.63 10.36 -1.26
C GLY A 129 6.38 10.82 0.01
N ASN A 130 5.72 10.80 1.17
CA ASN A 130 6.28 11.19 2.47
C ASN A 130 5.78 10.23 3.55
N HIS A 131 6.65 9.37 4.05
CA HIS A 131 6.30 8.32 5.01
C HIS A 131 6.00 8.83 6.42
N ALA A 132 6.42 10.05 6.77
CA ALA A 132 6.21 10.67 8.07
C ALA A 132 5.83 12.15 7.93
N PRO A 133 4.68 12.48 7.31
CA PRO A 133 4.27 13.86 7.12
C PRO A 133 3.94 14.52 8.45
N SER A 134 4.35 15.77 8.60
CA SER A 134 3.89 16.63 9.69
C SER A 134 2.40 16.95 9.56
N GLU A 135 1.77 17.40 10.65
CA GLU A 135 0.36 17.83 10.58
C GLU A 135 0.15 18.95 9.55
N LEU A 136 1.11 19.86 9.39
CA LEU A 136 1.04 20.93 8.39
C LEU A 136 1.05 20.37 6.96
N GLU A 137 1.95 19.46 6.64
CA GLU A 137 2.02 18.81 5.33
C GLU A 137 0.75 18.01 5.03
N THR A 138 0.21 17.31 6.04
CA THR A 138 -1.08 16.61 5.92
C THR A 138 -2.22 17.58 5.61
N ARG A 139 -2.28 18.72 6.30
CA ARG A 139 -3.29 19.77 6.03
C ARG A 139 -3.12 20.37 4.64
N GLN A 140 -1.89 20.57 4.19
CA GLN A 140 -1.60 21.07 2.84
C GLN A 140 -2.03 20.08 1.76
N ALA A 141 -1.74 18.80 1.94
CA ALA A 141 -2.17 17.75 1.01
C ALA A 141 -3.70 17.67 0.91
N LEU A 142 -4.40 17.84 2.03
CA LEU A 142 -5.85 17.76 2.12
C LEU A 142 -6.59 19.06 1.74
N CYS A 143 -5.90 20.16 1.44
CA CYS A 143 -6.55 21.45 1.19
C CYS A 143 -7.48 21.43 -0.04
N GLY A 144 -7.25 20.54 -0.99
CA GLY A 144 -8.11 20.29 -2.15
C GLY A 144 -9.24 19.26 -1.92
N ASN A 145 -9.40 18.73 -0.69
CA ASN A 145 -10.44 17.74 -0.38
C ASN A 145 -11.48 18.37 0.54
N LEU A 146 -12.66 18.70 0.01
CA LEU A 146 -13.71 19.39 0.77
C LEU A 146 -14.64 18.40 1.48
N CYS A 147 -14.80 18.61 2.79
CA CYS A 147 -15.76 17.89 3.62
C CYS A 147 -16.60 18.86 4.47
N ARG A 148 -17.93 18.68 4.43
CA ARG A 148 -18.86 19.48 5.26
C ARG A 148 -19.13 18.83 6.62
N CYS A 149 -18.82 17.54 6.79
CA CYS A 149 -19.27 16.77 7.94
C CYS A 149 -18.22 16.60 9.03
N SER A 150 -17.00 16.14 8.65
CA SER A 150 -16.03 15.56 9.61
C SER A 150 -15.24 16.58 10.43
N GLY A 151 -15.15 17.84 9.97
CA GLY A 151 -14.24 18.84 10.56
C GLY A 151 -12.76 18.46 10.44
N TYR A 152 -12.42 17.44 9.64
CA TYR A 152 -11.07 16.94 9.32
C TYR A 152 -10.28 16.33 10.48
N ARG A 153 -10.69 16.46 11.74
CA ARG A 153 -9.91 15.98 12.89
C ARG A 153 -9.63 14.48 12.76
N GLY A 154 -10.67 13.66 12.52
CA GLY A 154 -10.50 12.22 12.34
C GLY A 154 -9.62 11.83 11.16
N VAL A 155 -9.55 12.66 10.11
CA VAL A 155 -8.65 12.42 8.97
C VAL A 155 -7.19 12.65 9.37
N LEU A 156 -6.91 13.72 10.13
CA LEU A 156 -5.56 14.01 10.65
C LEU A 156 -5.10 12.92 11.62
N ASP A 157 -6.00 12.50 12.50
CA ASP A 157 -5.72 11.41 13.46
C ASP A 157 -5.47 10.09 12.73
N ALA A 158 -6.19 9.80 11.64
CA ALA A 158 -5.98 8.61 10.82
C ALA A 158 -4.59 8.61 10.14
N VAL A 159 -4.14 9.75 9.63
CA VAL A 159 -2.78 9.85 9.05
C VAL A 159 -1.72 9.59 10.11
N ALA A 160 -1.85 10.18 11.30
CA ALA A 160 -0.93 9.95 12.40
C ALA A 160 -0.90 8.47 12.85
N ASP A 161 -2.06 7.83 12.90
CA ASP A 161 -2.20 6.40 13.25
C ASP A 161 -1.50 5.49 12.23
N VAL A 162 -1.69 5.75 10.93
CA VAL A 162 -1.00 4.99 9.87
C VAL A 162 0.51 5.15 9.96
N VAL A 163 1.02 6.37 10.16
CA VAL A 163 2.45 6.63 10.32
C VAL A 163 3.01 5.83 11.48
N ALA A 164 2.41 5.95 12.67
CA ALA A 164 2.85 5.24 13.87
C ALA A 164 2.81 3.70 13.68
N SER A 165 1.76 3.18 13.03
CA SER A 165 1.63 1.75 12.76
C SER A 165 2.69 1.23 11.79
N ARG A 166 3.02 2.00 10.75
CA ARG A 166 4.08 1.64 9.79
C ARG A 166 5.47 1.68 10.44
N GLU A 167 5.75 2.68 11.28
CA GLU A 167 7.01 2.78 12.04
C GLU A 167 7.18 1.59 12.97
N ALA A 168 6.16 1.27 13.79
CA ALA A 168 6.20 0.10 14.68
C ALA A 168 6.42 -1.22 13.94
N THR A 169 5.81 -1.38 12.76
CA THR A 169 5.99 -2.57 11.92
C THR A 169 7.42 -2.66 11.38
N ALA A 170 7.97 -1.53 10.94
CA ALA A 170 9.35 -1.47 10.43
C ALA A 170 10.38 -1.77 11.53
N GLU A 171 10.20 -1.24 12.73
CA GLU A 171 11.05 -1.52 13.89
C GLU A 171 11.01 -2.99 14.31
N ALA A 172 9.79 -3.58 14.34
CA ALA A 172 9.62 -5.00 14.63
C ALA A 172 10.32 -5.88 13.59
N ALA A 173 10.19 -5.55 12.29
CA ALA A 173 10.86 -6.27 11.21
C ALA A 173 12.39 -6.16 11.31
N ALA A 174 12.93 -4.97 11.60
CA ALA A 174 14.36 -4.75 11.79
C ALA A 174 14.92 -5.56 12.97
N THR A 175 14.17 -5.60 14.08
CA THR A 175 14.54 -6.38 15.27
C THR A 175 14.55 -7.88 14.99
N ALA A 176 13.55 -8.38 14.24
CA ALA A 176 13.48 -9.79 13.85
C ALA A 176 14.66 -10.18 12.94
N GLN A 177 15.01 -9.34 11.97
CA GLN A 177 16.15 -9.56 11.09
C GLN A 177 17.48 -9.57 11.85
N ALA A 178 17.68 -8.62 12.79
CA ALA A 178 18.87 -8.57 13.63
C ALA A 178 19.00 -9.82 14.51
N THR A 179 17.90 -10.36 15.04
CA THR A 179 17.87 -11.59 15.82
C THR A 179 18.24 -12.79 14.96
N THR A 180 17.71 -12.89 13.76
CA THR A 180 18.02 -14.00 12.82
C THR A 180 19.48 -13.97 12.39
N ALA A 181 20.05 -12.79 12.12
CA ALA A 181 21.46 -12.64 11.77
C ALA A 181 22.39 -13.05 12.92
N ARG A 182 22.02 -12.71 14.18
CA ARG A 182 22.79 -13.13 15.37
C ARG A 182 22.77 -14.63 15.58
N THR A 183 21.65 -15.28 15.32
CA THR A 183 21.51 -16.74 15.45
C THR A 183 22.31 -17.47 14.38
N ALA A 184 22.34 -16.95 13.16
CA ALA A 184 23.12 -17.51 12.06
C ALA A 184 24.64 -17.41 12.33
N THR A 185 25.13 -16.30 12.86
CA THR A 185 26.55 -16.11 13.24
C THR A 185 26.96 -16.99 14.41
N ALA A 186 26.06 -17.25 15.36
CA ALA A 186 26.35 -18.14 16.50
C ALA A 186 26.45 -19.63 16.11
N GLN A 187 25.90 -20.02 14.97
CA GLN A 187 25.98 -21.40 14.46
C GLN A 187 27.23 -21.65 13.60
N ASP A 188 27.93 -20.60 13.17
CA ASP A 188 29.14 -20.69 12.33
C ASP A 188 30.44 -20.46 13.11
N GLU A 189 30.41 -20.42 14.46
CA GLU A 189 31.63 -20.46 15.25
C GLU A 189 32.27 -21.85 15.12
N PRO A 190 33.54 -21.96 14.66
CA PRO A 190 34.20 -23.25 14.54
C PRO A 190 34.33 -23.86 15.93
N ARG A 191 33.67 -24.98 16.13
CA ARG A 191 33.77 -25.79 17.34
C ARG A 191 35.22 -26.24 17.47
N VAL A 192 35.98 -25.57 18.35
CA VAL A 192 37.36 -26.01 18.67
C VAL A 192 37.27 -27.43 19.23
N PRO A 193 37.91 -28.46 18.61
CA PRO A 193 37.89 -29.79 19.17
C PRO A 193 38.56 -29.74 20.52
N HIS A 194 37.90 -30.24 21.57
CA HIS A 194 38.49 -30.45 22.87
C HIS A 194 39.76 -31.29 22.68
N GLN A 195 40.93 -30.70 22.98
CA GLN A 195 42.18 -31.46 23.05
C GLN A 195 42.00 -32.50 24.17
N ALA A 196 42.07 -33.78 23.81
CA ALA A 196 42.09 -34.88 24.77
C ALA A 196 43.28 -34.65 25.73
N GLU A 197 43.03 -34.65 27.01
CA GLU A 197 44.06 -34.60 28.03
C GLU A 197 45.02 -35.79 27.82
N PRO A 198 46.37 -35.59 27.91
CA PRO A 198 47.33 -36.68 27.79
C PRO A 198 47.10 -37.64 28.97
N GLY A 199 46.72 -38.86 28.67
CA GLY A 199 46.51 -39.93 29.64
C GLY A 199 47.76 -40.14 30.50
N ALA A 200 47.58 -40.07 31.82
CA ALA A 200 48.60 -40.45 32.80
C ALA A 200 49.05 -41.85 32.55
N GLY A 201 50.30 -42.01 32.06
CA GLY A 201 50.94 -43.32 31.86
C GLY A 201 51.13 -44.02 33.20
N GLY A 202 50.36 -45.04 33.43
CA GLY A 202 50.58 -45.93 34.56
C GLY A 202 51.89 -46.74 34.40
N VAL A 203 52.85 -46.42 35.27
CA VAL A 203 54.10 -47.20 35.38
C VAL A 203 53.74 -48.59 35.96
N GLN A 204 53.83 -49.64 35.17
CA GLN A 204 53.77 -51.02 35.63
C GLN A 204 55.06 -51.35 36.34
N GLN A 205 55.04 -51.52 37.68
CA GLN A 205 56.14 -52.13 38.47
C GLN A 205 56.14 -53.63 38.23
N GLN A 206 57.26 -54.14 37.68
CA GLN A 206 57.54 -55.56 37.60
C GLN A 206 57.93 -56.11 38.98
N PRO A 207 57.46 -57.30 39.43
CA PRO A 207 57.89 -57.87 40.65
C PRO A 207 59.28 -58.52 40.47
N HIS A 208 60.23 -58.25 41.38
CA HIS A 208 61.51 -58.88 41.47
C HIS A 208 61.36 -60.34 42.02
N PRO A 209 62.11 -61.34 41.49
CA PRO A 209 62.11 -62.66 42.03
C PRO A 209 62.95 -62.70 43.30
N HIS A 210 62.38 -63.22 44.39
CA HIS A 210 63.11 -63.61 45.60
C HIS A 210 63.76 -64.98 45.36
N GLU A 211 65.11 -64.93 45.30
CA GLU A 211 65.88 -66.17 45.45
C GLU A 211 65.91 -66.57 46.92
N GLY A 212 65.69 -67.86 47.07
CA GLY A 212 65.78 -68.56 48.35
C GLY A 212 67.17 -68.77 48.86
N GLY A 213 67.33 -68.88 50.11
CA GLY A 213 68.54 -69.25 50.80
C GLY A 213 68.26 -70.04 52.07
N ALA A 214 68.70 -71.24 52.04
CA ALA A 214 68.67 -72.35 52.98
C ALA A 214 69.10 -72.02 54.43
N GLN A 215 68.58 -72.73 55.27
CA GLN A 215 68.88 -73.48 56.49
C GLN A 215 67.87 -73.29 57.59
#